data_827b9f20292afc787ac73bea8860e7e4
#
_entry.id   827b9f20292afc787ac73bea8860e7e4
#
_cell.length_a   1.000
_cell.length_b   1.000
_cell.length_c   1.000
_cell.angle_alpha   90.00
_cell.angle_beta   90.00
_cell.angle_gamma   90.00
#
_symmetry.space_group_name_H-M   'P 1'
#
loop_
_entity.id
_entity.type
_entity.pdbx_description
1 polymer ?
#
loop_
_entity_poly.entity_id
_entity_poly.type
_entity_poly.pdbx_seq_one_letter_code
_entity_poly.pdbx_strand_id
1 'polypeptide(L)'
;MLKNFILVTLRNLRRNTLYSVINISGLSIGIACSILILLWVQDETSFDKSIPKVNKIHQVWVNAHFDNSIQSWNSVPLPTYTEMKGAHAKIVNSVVTGWGGARLIALDDQRIMKDGYFASKEFLDVFEFPMLVGDRSTVLDDPSSIVISEELAKVLFKDEDPGGKFLKVDDTSTLQVTGIFKDIPDNSSFQFDYLIPWQHRVATEQWVRNNTTNWGNYSFQVFLELNGDADQLEVEESIKGMLMEKGQDDIERIFFLH
;
A
#
# COMPACT_ATOMS: atom_id res chain seq x y z
N MET A 1 35.27 15.49 44.97
CA MET A 1 36.07 15.37 43.71
C MET A 1 35.30 15.83 42.49
N LEU A 2 34.07 15.35 42.22
CA LEU A 2 33.26 15.68 41.01
C LEU A 2 33.00 17.19 40.82
N LYS A 3 32.63 17.90 41.92
CA LYS A 3 32.37 19.36 41.93
C LYS A 3 33.58 20.17 41.46
N ASN A 4 34.79 19.82 41.94
CA ASN A 4 36.02 20.51 41.54
C ASN A 4 36.40 20.22 40.07
N PHE A 5 36.17 19.00 39.58
CA PHE A 5 36.37 18.63 38.18
C PHE A 5 35.47 19.47 37.28
N ILE A 6 34.18 19.56 37.57
CA ILE A 6 33.22 20.36 36.78
C ILE A 6 33.61 21.84 36.76
N LEU A 7 34.00 22.42 37.92
CA LEU A 7 34.42 23.82 38.02
C LEU A 7 35.70 24.11 37.19
N VAL A 8 36.66 23.21 37.23
CA VAL A 8 37.92 23.35 36.43
C VAL A 8 37.62 23.25 34.95
N THR A 9 36.76 22.32 34.55
CA THR A 9 36.33 22.14 33.13
C THR A 9 35.62 23.40 32.63
N LEU A 10 34.63 23.93 33.37
CA LEU A 10 33.92 25.16 33.01
C LEU A 10 34.85 26.36 32.88
N ARG A 11 35.85 26.49 33.80
CA ARG A 11 36.85 27.56 33.74
C ARG A 11 37.75 27.43 32.52
N ASN A 12 38.14 26.22 32.14
CA ASN A 12 38.94 25.97 30.94
C ASN A 12 38.17 26.28 29.67
N LEU A 13 36.90 25.88 29.57
CA LEU A 13 36.02 26.21 28.45
C LEU A 13 35.88 27.73 28.24
N ARG A 14 35.72 28.49 29.34
CA ARG A 14 35.65 29.96 29.30
C ARG A 14 36.99 30.64 28.96
N ARG A 15 38.10 30.05 29.35
CA ARG A 15 39.43 30.61 29.06
C ARG A 15 39.90 30.43 27.60
N ASN A 16 39.46 29.33 26.97
CA ASN A 16 39.79 28.99 25.59
C ASN A 16 38.51 28.95 24.70
N THR A 17 37.78 30.07 24.71
CA THR A 17 36.40 30.13 24.14
C THR A 17 36.33 29.70 22.68
N LEU A 18 37.23 30.22 21.82
CA LEU A 18 37.22 29.89 20.40
C LEU A 18 37.41 28.39 20.15
N TYR A 19 38.40 27.77 20.78
CA TYR A 19 38.68 26.36 20.68
C TYR A 19 37.50 25.50 21.24
N SER A 20 36.94 25.92 22.34
CA SER A 20 35.78 25.25 22.95
C SER A 20 34.54 25.31 22.08
N VAL A 21 34.25 26.46 21.47
CA VAL A 21 33.12 26.64 20.57
C VAL A 21 33.28 25.75 19.32
N ILE A 22 34.47 25.74 18.70
CA ILE A 22 34.72 24.88 17.52
C ILE A 22 34.51 23.40 17.88
N ASN A 23 35.06 22.93 18.98
CA ASN A 23 34.95 21.53 19.37
C ASN A 23 33.51 21.14 19.77
N ILE A 24 32.82 21.97 20.52
CA ILE A 24 31.45 21.71 20.95
C ILE A 24 30.51 21.74 19.72
N SER A 25 30.66 22.74 18.85
CA SER A 25 29.81 22.81 17.66
C SER A 25 30.07 21.65 16.69
N GLY A 26 31.34 21.29 16.47
CA GLY A 26 31.69 20.14 15.64
C GLY A 26 31.13 18.83 16.18
N LEU A 27 31.28 18.59 17.50
CA LEU A 27 30.72 17.40 18.14
C LEU A 27 29.17 17.42 18.11
N SER A 28 28.56 18.58 18.37
CA SER A 28 27.10 18.72 18.34
C SER A 28 26.53 18.43 16.93
N ILE A 29 27.16 18.95 15.88
CA ILE A 29 26.77 18.68 14.49
C ILE A 29 26.95 17.19 14.20
N GLY A 30 28.08 16.59 14.57
CA GLY A 30 28.34 15.16 14.34
C GLY A 30 27.30 14.27 15.02
N ILE A 31 26.95 14.56 16.27
CA ILE A 31 25.89 13.82 17.01
C ILE A 31 24.53 14.05 16.36
N ALA A 32 24.18 15.28 16.00
CA ALA A 32 22.91 15.57 15.34
C ALA A 32 22.77 14.82 14.00
N CYS A 33 23.80 14.82 13.16
CA CYS A 33 23.81 14.05 11.91
C CYS A 33 23.67 12.55 12.17
N SER A 34 24.36 12.01 13.17
CA SER A 34 24.27 10.60 13.52
C SER A 34 22.87 10.21 13.99
N ILE A 35 22.23 11.04 14.80
CA ILE A 35 20.85 10.81 15.25
C ILE A 35 19.88 10.85 14.07
N LEU A 36 20.01 11.84 13.18
CA LEU A 36 19.15 11.94 12.00
C LEU A 36 19.28 10.71 11.08
N ILE A 37 20.51 10.24 10.86
CA ILE A 37 20.75 9.03 10.07
C ILE A 37 20.12 7.80 10.75
N LEU A 38 20.27 7.66 12.07
CA LEU A 38 19.68 6.54 12.80
C LEU A 38 18.15 6.59 12.76
N LEU A 39 17.54 7.75 12.91
CA LEU A 39 16.09 7.93 12.81
C LEU A 39 15.61 7.60 11.39
N TRP A 40 16.31 8.06 10.36
CA TRP A 40 15.98 7.72 8.98
C TRP A 40 16.10 6.21 8.70
N VAL A 41 17.18 5.56 9.15
CA VAL A 41 17.34 4.11 9.01
C VAL A 41 16.25 3.35 9.76
N GLN A 42 15.87 3.83 10.95
CA GLN A 42 14.78 3.22 11.72
C GLN A 42 13.43 3.35 10.98
N ASP A 43 13.14 4.51 10.41
CA ASP A 43 11.94 4.75 9.62
C ASP A 43 11.90 3.83 8.39
N GLU A 44 12.95 3.84 7.58
CA GLU A 44 13.08 3.00 6.37
C GLU A 44 12.95 1.51 6.68
N THR A 45 13.61 1.05 7.73
CA THR A 45 13.54 -0.38 8.12
C THR A 45 12.23 -0.76 8.79
N SER A 46 11.38 0.18 9.17
CA SER A 46 10.06 -0.08 9.76
C SER A 46 8.92 -0.06 8.74
N PHE A 47 9.22 0.26 7.48
CA PHE A 47 8.23 0.38 6.41
C PHE A 47 7.48 -0.95 6.20
N ASP A 48 6.16 -0.87 6.06
CA ASP A 48 5.23 -2.00 5.87
C ASP A 48 5.25 -3.10 6.95
N LYS A 49 6.01 -2.95 8.05
CA LYS A 49 5.99 -3.93 9.16
C LYS A 49 4.64 -4.05 9.86
N SER A 50 3.75 -3.11 9.66
CA SER A 50 2.36 -3.17 10.14
C SER A 50 1.52 -4.20 9.39
N ILE A 51 1.98 -4.68 8.23
CA ILE A 51 1.31 -5.71 7.42
C ILE A 51 1.83 -7.09 7.88
N PRO A 52 0.98 -7.93 8.54
CA PRO A 52 1.46 -9.18 9.17
C PRO A 52 2.07 -10.17 8.19
N LYS A 53 1.54 -10.21 6.96
CA LYS A 53 1.99 -11.14 5.90
C LYS A 53 2.94 -10.49 4.90
N VAL A 54 3.54 -9.33 5.20
CA VAL A 54 4.38 -8.60 4.24
C VAL A 54 5.37 -9.53 3.51
N ASN A 55 6.06 -10.43 4.21
CA ASN A 55 7.03 -11.37 3.62
C ASN A 55 6.43 -12.44 2.67
N LYS A 56 5.10 -12.50 2.52
CA LYS A 56 4.41 -13.45 1.63
C LYS A 56 3.68 -12.75 0.50
N ILE A 57 3.65 -11.42 0.55
CA ILE A 57 2.93 -10.60 -0.43
C ILE A 57 3.93 -10.05 -1.43
N HIS A 58 3.64 -10.25 -2.69
CA HIS A 58 4.50 -9.85 -3.79
C HIS A 58 3.69 -9.09 -4.83
N GLN A 59 4.19 -7.94 -5.28
CA GLN A 59 3.60 -7.21 -6.39
C GLN A 59 4.07 -7.79 -7.71
N VAL A 60 3.16 -7.96 -8.65
CA VAL A 60 3.46 -8.47 -10.00
C VAL A 60 4.01 -7.34 -10.86
N TRP A 61 5.16 -7.57 -11.45
CA TRP A 61 5.86 -6.68 -12.36
C TRP A 61 6.08 -7.33 -13.70
N VAL A 62 6.30 -6.53 -14.72
CA VAL A 62 6.67 -6.99 -16.06
C VAL A 62 7.94 -6.31 -16.53
N ASN A 63 8.75 -7.09 -17.26
CA ASN A 63 9.83 -6.59 -18.08
C ASN A 63 9.38 -6.64 -19.53
N ALA A 64 9.52 -5.52 -20.26
CA ALA A 64 9.25 -5.44 -21.67
C ALA A 64 10.41 -4.83 -22.45
N HIS A 65 10.56 -5.25 -23.69
CA HIS A 65 11.47 -4.64 -24.64
C HIS A 65 10.86 -3.36 -25.22
N PHE A 66 11.53 -2.24 -25.00
CA PHE A 66 11.14 -0.95 -25.55
C PHE A 66 12.37 -0.20 -26.07
N ASP A 67 12.39 0.19 -27.34
CA ASP A 67 13.49 0.95 -27.98
C ASP A 67 14.91 0.43 -27.64
N ASN A 68 15.16 -0.88 -27.80
CA ASN A 68 16.43 -1.54 -27.46
C ASN A 68 16.82 -1.52 -25.98
N SER A 69 15.91 -1.23 -25.09
CA SER A 69 16.11 -1.31 -23.64
C SER A 69 15.02 -2.19 -22.99
N ILE A 70 15.36 -2.80 -21.85
CA ILE A 70 14.38 -3.47 -21.01
C ILE A 70 13.85 -2.43 -20.02
N GLN A 71 12.54 -2.26 -20.00
CA GLN A 71 11.84 -1.43 -19.03
C GLN A 71 10.98 -2.30 -18.12
N SER A 72 10.91 -1.92 -16.85
CA SER A 72 10.11 -2.62 -15.85
C SER A 72 9.03 -1.71 -15.30
N TRP A 73 7.82 -2.24 -15.14
CA TRP A 73 6.73 -1.53 -14.48
C TRP A 73 5.80 -2.49 -13.73
N ASN A 74 5.06 -1.94 -12.78
CA ASN A 74 4.20 -2.67 -11.83
C ASN A 74 2.72 -2.67 -12.23
N SER A 75 2.44 -2.56 -13.51
CA SER A 75 1.07 -2.67 -14.01
C SER A 75 0.97 -3.78 -15.04
N VAL A 76 -0.12 -4.50 -14.97
CA VAL A 76 -0.38 -5.70 -15.78
C VAL A 76 -1.79 -5.64 -16.37
N PRO A 77 -2.09 -6.48 -17.39
CA PRO A 77 -3.45 -6.64 -17.87
C PRO A 77 -4.39 -7.20 -16.80
N LEU A 78 -5.65 -6.75 -16.81
CA LEU A 78 -6.64 -7.21 -15.83
C LEU A 78 -6.83 -8.73 -15.76
N PRO A 79 -6.83 -9.48 -16.89
CA PRO A 79 -6.92 -10.94 -16.84
C PRO A 79 -5.83 -11.64 -16.04
N THR A 80 -4.65 -11.00 -15.86
CA THR A 80 -3.55 -11.54 -15.05
C THR A 80 -4.01 -11.89 -13.62
N TYR A 81 -4.87 -11.05 -13.03
CA TYR A 81 -5.44 -11.30 -11.70
C TYR A 81 -6.15 -12.66 -11.59
N THR A 82 -6.95 -13.02 -12.60
CA THR A 82 -7.70 -14.29 -12.62
C THR A 82 -6.80 -15.48 -12.95
N GLU A 83 -5.90 -15.32 -13.90
CA GLU A 83 -4.98 -16.38 -14.31
C GLU A 83 -3.99 -16.77 -13.21
N MET A 84 -3.50 -15.80 -12.44
CA MET A 84 -2.56 -16.05 -11.34
C MET A 84 -3.11 -16.99 -10.27
N LYS A 85 -4.43 -16.98 -10.00
CA LYS A 85 -5.04 -17.88 -8.99
C LYS A 85 -4.84 -19.38 -9.28
N GLY A 86 -4.63 -19.73 -10.53
CA GLY A 86 -4.44 -21.13 -10.95
C GLY A 86 -3.07 -21.43 -11.56
N ALA A 87 -2.20 -20.42 -11.66
CA ALA A 87 -0.95 -20.53 -12.39
C ALA A 87 0.10 -21.42 -11.69
N HIS A 88 0.11 -21.43 -10.35
CA HIS A 88 1.01 -22.26 -9.58
C HIS A 88 0.41 -22.63 -8.22
N ALA A 89 0.65 -23.87 -7.76
CA ALA A 89 0.08 -24.39 -6.50
C ALA A 89 0.52 -23.62 -5.23
N LYS A 90 1.61 -22.87 -5.31
CA LYS A 90 2.11 -22.04 -4.19
C LYS A 90 1.51 -20.65 -4.15
N ILE A 91 0.75 -20.21 -5.16
CA ILE A 91 -0.01 -18.95 -5.14
C ILE A 91 -1.31 -19.21 -4.38
N VAL A 92 -1.41 -18.64 -3.19
CA VAL A 92 -2.57 -18.83 -2.30
C VAL A 92 -3.70 -17.89 -2.70
N ASN A 93 -3.37 -16.61 -2.91
CA ASN A 93 -4.31 -15.57 -3.30
C ASN A 93 -3.72 -14.67 -4.39
N SER A 94 -4.63 -14.09 -5.18
CA SER A 94 -4.34 -13.01 -6.09
C SER A 94 -5.28 -11.85 -5.78
N VAL A 95 -4.75 -10.64 -5.78
CA VAL A 95 -5.48 -9.40 -5.50
C VAL A 95 -5.30 -8.45 -6.66
N VAL A 96 -6.36 -7.80 -7.10
CA VAL A 96 -6.28 -6.69 -8.05
C VAL A 96 -6.66 -5.39 -7.37
N THR A 97 -5.90 -4.33 -7.68
CA THR A 97 -6.24 -2.95 -7.33
C THR A 97 -6.15 -2.05 -8.56
N GLY A 98 -6.83 -0.90 -8.49
CA GLY A 98 -6.51 0.24 -9.35
C GLY A 98 -5.34 1.03 -8.76
N TRP A 99 -4.94 2.06 -9.47
CA TRP A 99 -4.16 3.14 -8.90
C TRP A 99 -5.05 3.89 -7.91
N GLY A 100 -4.59 4.13 -6.71
CA GLY A 100 -5.33 4.90 -5.73
C GLY A 100 -5.69 6.30 -6.25
N GLY A 101 -6.61 6.96 -5.59
CA GLY A 101 -6.99 8.32 -5.97
C GLY A 101 -8.04 8.92 -5.06
N ALA A 102 -8.04 10.26 -5.05
CA ALA A 102 -8.99 11.03 -4.27
C ALA A 102 -10.38 11.01 -4.92
N ARG A 103 -11.40 10.75 -4.09
CA ARG A 103 -12.80 10.84 -4.48
C ARG A 103 -13.58 11.66 -3.48
N LEU A 104 -14.65 12.26 -3.94
CA LEU A 104 -15.58 13.01 -3.10
C LEU A 104 -16.45 12.01 -2.33
N ILE A 105 -16.29 12.00 -1.02
CA ILE A 105 -17.15 11.24 -0.12
C ILE A 105 -18.12 12.21 0.53
N ALA A 106 -19.40 11.91 0.46
CA ALA A 106 -20.45 12.78 0.99
C ALA A 106 -21.44 12.02 1.88
N LEU A 107 -21.78 12.66 3.00
CA LEU A 107 -22.85 12.28 3.91
C LEU A 107 -23.69 13.53 4.20
N ASP A 108 -24.94 13.51 3.82
CA ASP A 108 -25.85 14.68 3.90
C ASP A 108 -25.21 15.94 3.27
N ASP A 109 -24.98 16.99 4.05
CA ASP A 109 -24.35 18.25 3.61
C ASP A 109 -22.82 18.23 3.74
N GLN A 110 -22.24 17.20 4.37
CA GLN A 110 -20.79 17.07 4.51
C GLN A 110 -20.19 16.50 3.23
N ARG A 111 -19.11 17.14 2.75
CA ARG A 111 -18.39 16.71 1.54
C ARG A 111 -16.88 16.78 1.81
N ILE A 112 -16.18 15.69 1.58
CA ILE A 112 -14.74 15.59 1.83
C ILE A 112 -14.05 14.80 0.71
N MET A 113 -12.90 15.29 0.28
CA MET A 113 -12.03 14.54 -0.62
C MET A 113 -11.14 13.61 0.21
N LYS A 114 -11.15 12.32 -0.10
CA LYS A 114 -10.35 11.32 0.56
C LYS A 114 -9.75 10.36 -0.46
N ASP A 115 -8.53 9.88 -0.19
CA ASP A 115 -7.85 8.90 -1.03
C ASP A 115 -8.29 7.48 -0.71
N GLY A 116 -8.35 6.64 -1.74
CA GLY A 116 -8.73 5.24 -1.57
C GLY A 116 -8.52 4.40 -2.81
N TYR A 117 -8.88 3.13 -2.70
CA TYR A 117 -8.69 2.15 -3.76
C TYR A 117 -9.99 1.43 -4.12
N PHE A 118 -10.09 1.04 -5.39
CA PHE A 118 -10.88 -0.11 -5.77
C PHE A 118 -10.02 -1.36 -5.58
N ALA A 119 -10.51 -2.34 -4.85
CA ALA A 119 -9.79 -3.56 -4.54
C ALA A 119 -10.67 -4.80 -4.67
N SER A 120 -10.07 -5.92 -5.07
CA SER A 120 -10.76 -7.20 -5.05
C SER A 120 -11.04 -7.63 -3.61
N LYS A 121 -12.02 -8.51 -3.42
CA LYS A 121 -12.51 -8.93 -2.10
C LYS A 121 -11.42 -9.56 -1.22
N GLU A 122 -10.42 -10.18 -1.82
CA GLU A 122 -9.31 -10.82 -1.13
C GLU A 122 -8.30 -9.82 -0.52
N PHE A 123 -8.41 -8.53 -0.87
CA PHE A 123 -7.45 -7.50 -0.46
C PHE A 123 -7.25 -7.46 1.06
N LEU A 124 -8.35 -7.38 1.81
CA LEU A 124 -8.28 -7.30 3.27
C LEU A 124 -7.76 -8.59 3.92
N ASP A 125 -8.03 -9.76 3.34
CA ASP A 125 -7.53 -11.03 3.83
C ASP A 125 -6.02 -11.21 3.55
N VAL A 126 -5.55 -10.72 2.43
CA VAL A 126 -4.13 -10.80 2.03
C VAL A 126 -3.29 -9.83 2.85
N PHE A 127 -3.68 -8.56 2.93
CA PHE A 127 -2.91 -7.52 3.64
C PHE A 127 -3.17 -7.48 5.15
N GLU A 128 -4.23 -8.12 5.62
CA GLU A 128 -4.60 -8.24 7.04
C GLU A 128 -4.69 -6.90 7.80
N PHE A 129 -5.14 -5.83 7.14
CA PHE A 129 -5.41 -4.57 7.84
C PHE A 129 -6.38 -4.81 9.00
N PRO A 130 -6.08 -4.28 10.22
CA PRO A 130 -6.92 -4.52 11.38
C PRO A 130 -8.32 -3.93 11.19
N MET A 131 -9.35 -4.76 11.31
CA MET A 131 -10.76 -4.31 11.29
C MET A 131 -11.23 -3.96 12.69
N LEU A 132 -11.96 -2.84 12.79
CA LEU A 132 -12.66 -2.41 14.00
C LEU A 132 -14.14 -2.86 13.96
N VAL A 133 -14.74 -2.84 12.77
CA VAL A 133 -16.12 -3.23 12.52
C VAL A 133 -16.17 -4.01 11.21
N GLY A 134 -17.00 -5.06 11.18
CA GLY A 134 -17.18 -5.92 10.01
C GLY A 134 -16.22 -7.10 9.96
N ASP A 135 -16.59 -8.10 9.16
CA ASP A 135 -15.75 -9.28 8.92
C ASP A 135 -14.90 -9.05 7.65
N ARG A 136 -13.59 -9.12 7.80
CA ARG A 136 -12.58 -8.93 6.74
C ARG A 136 -12.90 -9.73 5.47
N SER A 137 -13.38 -10.95 5.62
CA SER A 137 -13.64 -11.86 4.50
C SER A 137 -14.90 -11.51 3.69
N THR A 138 -15.82 -10.69 4.24
CA THR A 138 -17.13 -10.44 3.63
C THR A 138 -17.45 -8.96 3.35
N VAL A 139 -16.76 -8.02 3.99
CA VAL A 139 -17.08 -6.58 3.88
C VAL A 139 -16.94 -6.01 2.46
N LEU A 140 -16.24 -6.69 1.55
CA LEU A 140 -16.07 -6.32 0.15
C LEU A 140 -16.81 -7.24 -0.82
N ASP A 141 -17.72 -8.12 -0.34
CA ASP A 141 -18.45 -9.05 -1.22
C ASP A 141 -19.54 -8.36 -2.04
N ASP A 142 -20.26 -7.39 -1.45
CA ASP A 142 -21.30 -6.64 -2.15
C ASP A 142 -20.67 -5.50 -2.97
N PRO A 143 -20.91 -5.41 -4.29
CA PRO A 143 -20.44 -4.30 -5.12
C PRO A 143 -20.91 -2.91 -4.65
N SER A 144 -21.99 -2.84 -3.86
CA SER A 144 -22.53 -1.59 -3.32
C SER A 144 -21.98 -1.26 -1.92
N SER A 145 -20.91 -1.92 -1.49
CA SER A 145 -20.26 -1.68 -0.19
C SER A 145 -19.13 -0.67 -0.28
N ILE A 146 -18.81 -0.08 0.87
CA ILE A 146 -17.60 0.72 1.11
C ILE A 146 -17.08 0.40 2.51
N VAL A 147 -15.78 0.21 2.61
CA VAL A 147 -15.07 0.07 3.90
C VAL A 147 -14.27 1.34 4.11
N ILE A 148 -14.33 1.93 5.30
CA ILE A 148 -13.73 3.23 5.60
C ILE A 148 -12.75 3.16 6.76
N SER A 149 -11.83 4.12 6.83
CA SER A 149 -10.89 4.25 7.95
C SER A 149 -11.60 4.74 9.22
N GLU A 150 -10.99 4.48 10.37
CA GLU A 150 -11.48 4.97 11.67
C GLU A 150 -11.56 6.50 11.68
N GLU A 151 -10.55 7.19 11.13
CA GLU A 151 -10.54 8.65 11.02
C GLU A 151 -11.71 9.15 10.16
N LEU A 152 -11.91 8.58 8.97
CA LEU A 152 -12.99 8.99 8.10
C LEU A 152 -14.36 8.73 8.73
N ALA A 153 -14.52 7.60 9.44
CA ALA A 153 -15.74 7.31 10.19
C ALA A 153 -16.01 8.37 11.27
N LYS A 154 -15.00 8.78 12.05
CA LYS A 154 -15.11 9.84 13.07
C LYS A 154 -15.45 11.20 12.48
N VAL A 155 -14.87 11.55 11.33
CA VAL A 155 -15.14 12.82 10.65
C VAL A 155 -16.58 12.90 10.16
N LEU A 156 -17.09 11.84 9.53
CA LEU A 156 -18.42 11.83 8.92
C LEU A 156 -19.54 11.58 9.93
N PHE A 157 -19.36 10.63 10.83
CA PHE A 157 -20.44 10.13 11.70
C PHE A 157 -20.32 10.59 13.16
N LYS A 158 -19.16 11.18 13.54
CA LYS A 158 -18.88 11.60 14.94
C LYS A 158 -19.06 10.45 15.92
N ASP A 159 -20.09 10.54 16.76
CA ASP A 159 -20.42 9.52 17.79
C ASP A 159 -21.49 8.52 17.32
N GLU A 160 -21.98 8.65 16.08
CA GLU A 160 -22.98 7.74 15.54
C GLU A 160 -22.32 6.48 14.96
N ASP A 161 -23.02 5.33 15.08
CA ASP A 161 -22.59 4.09 14.44
C ASP A 161 -22.69 4.22 12.90
N PRO A 162 -21.58 4.09 12.17
CA PRO A 162 -21.58 4.16 10.71
C PRO A 162 -22.04 2.86 10.03
N GLY A 163 -22.14 1.75 10.77
CA GLY A 163 -22.50 0.44 10.22
C GLY A 163 -23.85 0.44 9.51
N GLY A 164 -23.87 0.02 8.26
CA GLY A 164 -25.09 -0.05 7.45
C GLY A 164 -25.60 1.27 6.88
N LYS A 165 -24.97 2.41 7.23
CA LYS A 165 -25.31 3.73 6.66
C LYS A 165 -24.78 3.86 5.25
N PHE A 166 -25.31 4.83 4.49
CA PHE A 166 -24.96 5.05 3.10
C PHE A 166 -24.14 6.32 2.92
N LEU A 167 -23.10 6.21 2.12
CA LEU A 167 -22.27 7.34 1.64
C LEU A 167 -22.46 7.53 0.15
N LYS A 168 -22.41 8.76 -0.31
CA LYS A 168 -22.31 9.09 -1.74
C LYS A 168 -20.84 9.24 -2.13
N VAL A 169 -20.47 8.62 -3.23
CA VAL A 169 -19.14 8.72 -3.83
C VAL A 169 -19.25 9.39 -5.19
N ASP A 170 -18.53 10.50 -5.39
CA ASP A 170 -18.52 11.32 -6.62
C ASP A 170 -19.92 11.77 -7.07
N ASP A 171 -20.87 11.90 -6.15
CA ASP A 171 -22.29 12.18 -6.41
C ASP A 171 -23.01 11.17 -7.36
N THR A 172 -22.34 10.11 -7.76
CA THR A 172 -22.83 9.12 -8.74
C THR A 172 -23.15 7.76 -8.14
N SER A 173 -22.43 7.35 -7.13
CA SER A 173 -22.60 6.04 -6.48
C SER A 173 -23.06 6.21 -5.04
N THR A 174 -24.03 5.40 -4.61
CA THR A 174 -24.45 5.30 -3.21
C THR A 174 -23.99 3.95 -2.68
N LEU A 175 -23.10 3.95 -1.69
CA LEU A 175 -22.47 2.76 -1.14
C LEU A 175 -22.77 2.63 0.34
N GLN A 176 -23.00 1.39 0.79
CA GLN A 176 -23.25 1.07 2.18
C GLN A 176 -21.95 0.84 2.94
N VAL A 177 -21.80 1.45 4.10
CA VAL A 177 -20.66 1.17 5.00
C VAL A 177 -20.83 -0.22 5.60
N THR A 178 -19.93 -1.13 5.23
CA THR A 178 -19.94 -2.55 5.66
C THR A 178 -18.83 -2.86 6.65
N GLY A 179 -17.84 -1.98 6.77
CA GLY A 179 -16.74 -2.18 7.69
C GLY A 179 -15.95 -0.92 7.97
N ILE A 180 -15.20 -0.97 9.08
CA ILE A 180 -14.27 0.08 9.50
C ILE A 180 -12.94 -0.60 9.78
N PHE A 181 -11.87 -0.12 9.14
CA PHE A 181 -10.52 -0.54 9.46
C PHE A 181 -9.78 0.51 10.31
N LYS A 182 -8.81 0.04 11.07
CA LYS A 182 -7.94 0.92 11.86
C LYS A 182 -7.07 1.77 10.94
N ASP A 183 -6.84 3.03 11.31
CA ASP A 183 -6.00 3.94 10.55
C ASP A 183 -4.63 3.32 10.24
N ILE A 184 -4.17 3.54 9.02
CA ILE A 184 -2.92 2.97 8.50
C ILE A 184 -1.77 3.86 8.97
N PRO A 185 -0.68 3.30 9.49
CA PRO A 185 0.50 4.07 9.86
C PRO A 185 1.14 4.76 8.65
N ASP A 186 1.74 5.93 8.86
CA ASP A 186 2.38 6.73 7.79
C ASP A 186 3.53 5.99 7.06
N ASN A 187 4.14 5.00 7.74
CA ASN A 187 5.19 4.16 7.19
C ASN A 187 4.67 2.89 6.51
N SER A 188 3.56 3.01 5.76
CA SER A 188 3.03 1.95 4.92
C SER A 188 2.97 2.38 3.45
N SER A 189 3.25 1.44 2.54
CA SER A 189 3.13 1.62 1.09
C SER A 189 1.69 1.86 0.65
N PHE A 190 0.73 1.36 1.40
CA PHE A 190 -0.68 1.67 1.21
C PHE A 190 -1.09 2.81 2.14
N GLN A 191 -1.61 3.89 1.54
CA GLN A 191 -2.24 5.00 2.25
C GLN A 191 -3.62 5.21 1.66
N PHE A 192 -4.66 4.96 2.44
CA PHE A 192 -6.04 5.12 1.99
C PHE A 192 -7.01 5.29 3.16
N ASP A 193 -8.11 5.99 2.90
CA ASP A 193 -9.20 6.21 3.84
C ASP A 193 -10.43 5.34 3.54
N TYR A 194 -10.52 4.78 2.31
CA TYR A 194 -11.63 3.93 1.92
C TYR A 194 -11.21 2.85 0.93
N LEU A 195 -11.98 1.76 0.94
CA LEU A 195 -11.95 0.70 -0.08
C LEU A 195 -13.33 0.50 -0.66
N ILE A 196 -13.40 0.41 -1.99
CA ILE A 196 -14.61 0.07 -2.74
C ILE A 196 -14.34 -1.26 -3.49
N PRO A 197 -15.29 -2.20 -3.50
CA PRO A 197 -15.11 -3.46 -4.19
C PRO A 197 -14.76 -3.29 -5.67
N TRP A 198 -13.84 -4.10 -6.17
CA TRP A 198 -13.47 -4.13 -7.60
C TRP A 198 -14.66 -4.34 -8.52
N GLN A 199 -15.62 -5.17 -8.10
CA GLN A 199 -16.85 -5.45 -8.82
C GLN A 199 -17.71 -4.19 -9.04
N HIS A 200 -17.70 -3.23 -8.11
CA HIS A 200 -18.34 -1.92 -8.32
C HIS A 200 -17.74 -1.20 -9.51
N ARG A 201 -16.41 -1.19 -9.59
CA ARG A 201 -15.69 -0.56 -10.70
C ARG A 201 -16.00 -1.21 -12.04
N VAL A 202 -16.02 -2.54 -12.09
CA VAL A 202 -16.42 -3.30 -13.29
C VAL A 202 -17.86 -2.99 -13.68
N ALA A 203 -18.76 -2.83 -12.72
CA ALA A 203 -20.17 -2.52 -12.98
C ALA A 203 -20.39 -1.09 -13.50
N THR A 204 -19.63 -0.12 -12.98
CA THR A 204 -19.85 1.32 -13.27
C THR A 204 -18.96 1.88 -14.38
N GLU A 205 -17.74 1.35 -14.55
CA GLU A 205 -16.78 1.84 -15.54
C GLU A 205 -16.71 0.94 -16.78
N GLN A 206 -17.26 1.40 -17.90
CA GLN A 206 -17.29 0.64 -19.14
C GLN A 206 -15.89 0.23 -19.65
N TRP A 207 -14.89 1.12 -19.49
CA TRP A 207 -13.52 0.83 -19.92
C TRP A 207 -12.90 -0.31 -19.10
N VAL A 208 -13.15 -0.40 -17.79
CA VAL A 208 -12.69 -1.52 -16.94
C VAL A 208 -13.35 -2.82 -17.40
N ARG A 209 -14.66 -2.77 -17.65
CA ARG A 209 -15.41 -3.92 -18.16
C ARG A 209 -14.84 -4.44 -19.47
N ASN A 210 -14.49 -3.55 -20.41
CA ASN A 210 -13.88 -3.92 -21.68
C ASN A 210 -12.49 -4.54 -21.53
N ASN A 211 -11.82 -4.27 -20.40
CA ASN A 211 -10.48 -4.80 -20.13
C ASN A 211 -10.46 -6.11 -19.32
N THR A 212 -11.60 -6.66 -18.95
CA THR A 212 -11.66 -7.94 -18.19
C THR A 212 -11.07 -9.13 -18.98
N THR A 213 -11.02 -9.04 -20.29
CA THR A 213 -10.44 -10.06 -21.20
C THR A 213 -9.33 -9.52 -22.09
N ASN A 214 -8.98 -8.25 -21.96
CA ASN A 214 -7.98 -7.59 -22.79
C ASN A 214 -6.58 -7.75 -22.19
N TRP A 215 -5.70 -8.48 -22.84
CA TRP A 215 -4.31 -8.70 -22.45
C TRP A 215 -3.36 -7.55 -22.84
N GLY A 216 -3.79 -6.64 -23.70
CA GLY A 216 -2.97 -5.52 -24.20
C GLY A 216 -3.06 -4.23 -23.36
N ASN A 217 -3.77 -4.22 -22.24
CA ASN A 217 -3.94 -3.03 -21.40
C ASN A 217 -3.26 -3.16 -20.04
N TYR A 218 -2.14 -2.51 -19.85
CA TYR A 218 -1.31 -2.52 -18.62
C TYR A 218 -1.68 -1.38 -17.69
N SER A 219 -2.88 -1.43 -17.08
CA SER A 219 -3.40 -0.35 -16.21
C SER A 219 -3.78 -0.80 -14.80
N PHE A 220 -3.48 -2.04 -14.43
CA PHE A 220 -3.93 -2.63 -13.19
C PHE A 220 -2.77 -3.16 -12.36
N GLN A 221 -2.87 -3.04 -11.05
CA GLN A 221 -1.89 -3.61 -10.13
C GLN A 221 -2.40 -4.94 -9.61
N VAL A 222 -1.53 -5.93 -9.59
CA VAL A 222 -1.82 -7.26 -9.07
C VAL A 222 -0.82 -7.62 -8.00
N PHE A 223 -1.33 -8.14 -6.89
CA PHE A 223 -0.53 -8.64 -5.78
C PHE A 223 -0.85 -10.12 -5.57
N LEU A 224 0.14 -10.88 -5.16
CA LEU A 224 0.02 -12.30 -4.88
C LEU A 224 0.40 -12.59 -3.43
N GLU A 225 -0.35 -13.47 -2.80
CA GLU A 225 0.06 -14.12 -1.56
C GLU A 225 0.66 -15.48 -1.90
N LEU A 226 1.94 -15.68 -1.57
CA LEU A 226 2.58 -16.96 -1.71
C LEU A 226 2.51 -17.78 -0.41
N ASN A 227 2.48 -19.10 -0.53
CA ASN A 227 2.59 -19.99 0.62
C ASN A 227 3.94 -19.80 1.33
N GLY A 228 3.98 -19.94 2.65
CA GLY A 228 5.18 -19.67 3.46
C GLY A 228 6.39 -20.57 3.17
N ASP A 229 6.20 -21.66 2.43
CA ASP A 229 7.24 -22.56 1.96
C ASP A 229 7.55 -22.40 0.46
N ALA A 230 7.03 -21.36 -0.19
CA ALA A 230 7.24 -21.10 -1.61
C ALA A 230 8.67 -20.56 -1.84
N ASP A 231 9.33 -21.12 -2.85
CA ASP A 231 10.48 -20.48 -3.47
C ASP A 231 9.97 -19.50 -4.51
N GLN A 232 10.21 -18.21 -4.28
CA GLN A 232 9.77 -17.14 -5.18
C GLN A 232 10.28 -17.38 -6.61
N LEU A 233 11.55 -17.78 -6.76
CA LEU A 233 12.16 -17.99 -8.07
C LEU A 233 11.50 -19.17 -8.82
N GLU A 234 11.11 -20.23 -8.10
CA GLU A 234 10.37 -21.37 -8.70
C GLU A 234 9.02 -20.89 -9.24
N VAL A 235 8.29 -20.09 -8.46
CA VAL A 235 6.98 -19.55 -8.88
C VAL A 235 7.14 -18.61 -10.07
N GLU A 236 8.09 -17.67 -10.03
CA GLU A 236 8.39 -16.76 -11.14
C GLU A 236 8.72 -17.50 -12.43
N GLU A 237 9.57 -18.52 -12.36
CA GLU A 237 9.97 -19.32 -13.52
C GLU A 237 8.78 -20.03 -14.15
N SER A 238 7.81 -20.47 -13.33
CA SER A 238 6.60 -21.15 -13.83
C SER A 238 5.64 -20.26 -14.61
N ILE A 239 5.66 -18.94 -14.33
CA ILE A 239 4.72 -17.98 -14.93
C ILE A 239 5.37 -16.95 -15.86
N LYS A 240 6.70 -16.94 -15.96
CA LYS A 240 7.45 -15.92 -16.70
C LYS A 240 6.97 -15.68 -18.14
N GLY A 241 6.54 -16.74 -18.81
CA GLY A 241 6.07 -16.72 -20.19
C GLY A 241 4.57 -16.45 -20.37
N MET A 242 3.83 -16.28 -19.30
CA MET A 242 2.36 -16.19 -19.34
C MET A 242 1.85 -15.13 -20.34
N LEU A 243 2.42 -13.93 -20.33
CA LEU A 243 1.95 -12.85 -21.21
C LEU A 243 2.34 -13.09 -22.67
N MET A 244 3.49 -13.67 -22.94
CA MET A 244 3.88 -14.09 -24.31
C MET A 244 2.90 -15.12 -24.88
N GLU A 245 2.48 -16.10 -24.07
CA GLU A 245 1.46 -17.09 -24.46
C GLU A 245 0.10 -16.46 -24.78
N LYS A 246 -0.17 -15.26 -24.24
CA LYS A 246 -1.37 -14.46 -24.53
C LYS A 246 -1.16 -13.46 -25.68
N GLY A 247 -0.08 -13.59 -26.46
CA GLY A 247 0.20 -12.75 -27.62
C GLY A 247 0.82 -11.39 -27.30
N GLN A 248 1.48 -11.26 -26.16
CA GLN A 248 2.20 -10.06 -25.76
C GLN A 248 3.70 -10.24 -26.02
N ASP A 249 4.10 -10.21 -27.29
CA ASP A 249 5.45 -10.57 -27.75
C ASP A 249 6.54 -9.59 -27.27
N ASP A 250 6.18 -8.35 -26.93
CA ASP A 250 7.11 -7.33 -26.39
C ASP A 250 7.45 -7.57 -24.91
N ILE A 251 6.73 -8.45 -24.23
CA ILE A 251 6.97 -8.76 -22.81
C ILE A 251 8.00 -9.88 -22.71
N GLU A 252 9.12 -9.58 -22.04
CA GLU A 252 10.18 -10.56 -21.82
C GLU A 252 9.79 -11.55 -20.72
N ARG A 253 9.26 -11.05 -19.60
CA ARG A 253 8.82 -11.87 -18.46
C ARG A 253 7.91 -11.14 -17.49
N ILE A 254 7.15 -11.93 -16.74
CA ILE A 254 6.54 -11.51 -15.45
C ILE A 254 7.51 -11.88 -14.33
N PHE A 255 7.59 -11.03 -13.31
CA PHE A 255 8.34 -11.29 -12.10
C PHE A 255 7.68 -10.62 -10.89
N PHE A 256 8.20 -10.86 -9.69
CA PHE A 256 7.65 -10.33 -8.46
C PHE A 256 8.66 -9.44 -7.75
N LEU A 257 8.17 -8.34 -7.17
CA LEU A 257 8.88 -7.58 -6.16
C LEU A 257 8.12 -7.63 -4.85
N HIS A 258 8.91 -7.66 -3.80
CA HIS A 258 8.44 -7.71 -2.43
C HIS A 258 8.23 -6.31 -1.88
#